data_892d5ea89c87c4d88e33a8944d7db8f9
#
_entry.id   892d5ea89c87c4d88e33a8944d7db8f9
#
_cell.length_a   1.000
_cell.length_b   1.000
_cell.length_c   1.000
_cell.angle_alpha   90.00
_cell.angle_beta   90.00
_cell.angle_gamma   90.00
#
_symmetry.space_group_name_H-M   'P 1'
#
loop_
_entity.id
_entity.type
_entity.pdbx_description
1 polymer ?
#
loop_
_entity_poly.entity_id
_entity_poly.type
_entity_poly.pdbx_seq_one_letter_code
_entity_poly.pdbx_strand_id
1 'polypeptide(L)'
;DDGVTVHIPLKALSRLTPEQFSWNVPGLLDELIVGLIKALPKALRVQFVPAPDTARRIRAWIDEHYPDLPGSGDRQRPNTPPQDAPVEVVPGTGGAAWPDFAHVFTQAAIHTVGAQIHPEVLGPDLMARLTPYLRMTFAVEQQLPPAKNQRGRRHARGPVKTLGTGKDLNALQRRFAQEAESSARQMVQRKARAAGDQ
;
A
#
# COMPACT_ATOMS: atom_id res chain seq x y z
N ASP A 1 16.07 -7.54 2.85
CA ASP A 1 15.17 -6.39 2.97
C ASP A 1 13.90 -6.87 3.66
N ASP A 2 13.70 -6.39 4.89
CA ASP A 2 12.53 -6.71 5.69
C ASP A 2 11.35 -5.82 5.26
N GLY A 3 10.20 -6.44 5.00
CA GLY A 3 8.96 -5.75 4.72
C GLY A 3 8.28 -6.20 3.43
N VAL A 4 7.06 -5.74 3.23
CA VAL A 4 6.26 -6.04 2.03
C VAL A 4 6.65 -5.14 0.88
N THR A 5 6.89 -5.73 -0.27
CA THR A 5 7.13 -5.01 -1.53
C THR A 5 5.89 -5.10 -2.41
N VAL A 6 5.37 -3.95 -2.78
CA VAL A 6 4.25 -3.82 -3.73
C VAL A 6 4.81 -3.59 -5.12
N HIS A 7 4.52 -4.49 -6.05
CA HIS A 7 4.95 -4.40 -7.43
C HIS A 7 3.93 -3.59 -8.24
N ILE A 8 4.35 -2.44 -8.75
CA ILE A 8 3.48 -1.50 -9.46
C ILE A 8 3.89 -1.46 -10.93
N PRO A 9 3.01 -1.89 -11.84
CA PRO A 9 3.24 -1.68 -13.27
C PRO A 9 3.35 -0.18 -13.58
N LEU A 10 4.37 0.22 -14.34
CA LEU A 10 4.62 1.63 -14.70
C LEU A 10 3.37 2.34 -15.23
N LYS A 11 2.56 1.63 -16.04
CA LYS A 11 1.30 2.13 -16.61
C LYS A 11 0.20 2.46 -15.58
N ALA A 12 0.29 1.86 -14.38
CA ALA A 12 -0.68 2.08 -13.31
C ALA A 12 -0.21 3.14 -12.31
N LEU A 13 1.07 3.45 -12.31
CA LEU A 13 1.72 4.29 -11.30
C LEU A 13 1.05 5.66 -11.12
N SER A 14 0.63 6.32 -12.21
CA SER A 14 -0.03 7.64 -12.17
C SER A 14 -1.47 7.64 -11.63
N ARG A 15 -2.08 6.45 -11.51
CA ARG A 15 -3.47 6.29 -11.04
C ARG A 15 -3.56 5.89 -9.57
N LEU A 16 -2.45 5.56 -8.96
CA LEU A 16 -2.39 5.15 -7.57
C LEU A 16 -2.26 6.37 -6.66
N THR A 17 -2.89 6.29 -5.49
CA THR A 17 -2.78 7.31 -4.45
C THR A 17 -2.20 6.70 -3.19
N PRO A 18 -1.42 7.46 -2.39
CA PRO A 18 -0.85 6.95 -1.15
C PRO A 18 -1.89 6.42 -0.16
N GLU A 19 -3.08 7.01 -0.17
CA GLU A 19 -4.18 6.64 0.73
C GLU A 19 -4.64 5.19 0.51
N GLN A 20 -4.55 4.67 -0.72
CA GLN A 20 -4.87 3.28 -1.04
C GLN A 20 -3.96 2.28 -0.31
N PHE A 21 -2.81 2.73 0.15
CA PHE A 21 -1.81 1.94 0.87
C PHE A 21 -1.67 2.35 2.34
N SER A 22 -2.54 3.23 2.84
CA SER A 22 -2.44 3.77 4.20
C SER A 22 -2.58 2.70 5.29
N TRP A 23 -3.30 1.62 5.01
CA TRP A 23 -3.49 0.49 5.91
C TRP A 23 -2.31 -0.47 5.99
N ASN A 24 -1.29 -0.25 5.19
CA ASN A 24 -0.12 -1.13 5.11
C ASN A 24 -0.50 -2.61 4.88
N VAL A 25 0.21 -3.50 5.58
CA VAL A 25 -0.03 -4.95 5.50
C VAL A 25 -1.05 -5.33 6.57
N PRO A 26 -2.19 -5.89 6.22
CA PRO A 26 -3.24 -6.25 7.19
C PRO A 26 -2.73 -7.10 8.36
N GLY A 27 -1.85 -8.04 8.09
CA GLY A 27 -1.24 -8.90 9.11
C GLY A 27 -0.29 -8.19 10.10
N LEU A 28 0.14 -6.96 9.80
CA LEU A 28 1.03 -6.15 10.62
C LEU A 28 0.31 -4.97 11.30
N LEU A 29 -1.02 -4.91 11.25
CA LEU A 29 -1.78 -3.77 11.77
C LEU A 29 -1.57 -3.58 13.29
N ASP A 30 -1.51 -4.63 14.06
CA ASP A 30 -1.23 -4.55 15.51
C ASP A 30 0.14 -3.93 15.79
N GLU A 31 1.17 -4.37 15.06
CA GLU A 31 2.52 -3.84 15.16
C GLU A 31 2.62 -2.42 14.65
N LEU A 32 1.88 -2.08 13.60
CA LEU A 32 1.77 -0.73 13.07
C LEU A 32 1.20 0.23 14.11
N ILE A 33 0.10 -0.13 14.77
CA ILE A 33 -0.52 0.69 15.82
C ILE A 33 0.46 0.91 16.97
N VAL A 34 1.15 -0.14 17.45
CA VAL A 34 2.17 -0.02 18.50
C VAL A 34 3.33 0.87 18.05
N GLY A 35 3.80 0.67 16.82
CA GLY A 35 4.88 1.47 16.22
C GLY A 35 4.52 2.95 16.13
N LEU A 36 3.31 3.26 15.69
CA LEU A 36 2.79 4.63 15.62
C LEU A 36 2.71 5.28 17.00
N ILE A 37 2.16 4.61 18.00
CA ILE A 37 2.10 5.12 19.38
C ILE A 37 3.51 5.46 19.87
N LYS A 38 4.49 4.58 19.64
CA LYS A 38 5.89 4.82 20.03
C LYS A 38 6.53 5.98 19.26
N ALA A 39 6.16 6.19 18.01
CA ALA A 39 6.68 7.25 17.15
C ALA A 39 6.09 8.63 17.48
N LEU A 40 4.90 8.69 18.13
CA LEU A 40 4.26 9.95 18.51
C LEU A 40 5.19 10.87 19.31
N PRO A 41 5.06 12.19 19.17
CA PRO A 41 5.70 13.16 20.05
C PRO A 41 5.41 12.85 21.51
N LYS A 42 6.38 13.07 22.40
CA LYS A 42 6.30 12.74 23.82
C LYS A 42 5.02 13.26 24.48
N ALA A 43 4.63 14.48 24.17
CA ALA A 43 3.43 15.12 24.74
C ALA A 43 2.12 14.35 24.43
N LEU A 44 2.03 13.75 23.23
CA LEU A 44 0.90 12.93 22.86
C LEU A 44 1.03 11.51 23.36
N ARG A 45 2.22 10.93 23.24
CA ARG A 45 2.49 9.53 23.60
C ARG A 45 2.15 9.17 25.05
N VAL A 46 2.26 10.10 25.98
CA VAL A 46 1.94 9.88 27.41
C VAL A 46 0.47 9.48 27.62
N GLN A 47 -0.42 9.87 26.72
CA GLN A 47 -1.85 9.53 26.79
C GLN A 47 -2.12 8.08 26.38
N PHE A 48 -1.15 7.41 25.79
CA PHE A 48 -1.25 6.03 25.27
C PHE A 48 -0.50 5.00 26.14
N VAL A 49 -0.19 5.34 27.35
CA VAL A 49 0.56 4.43 28.25
C VAL A 49 -0.43 3.55 29.03
N PRO A 50 -0.18 2.21 29.12
CA PRO A 50 0.86 1.45 28.42
C PRO A 50 0.54 1.22 26.94
N ALA A 51 1.52 1.43 26.07
CA ALA A 51 1.31 1.40 24.62
C ALA A 51 0.74 0.08 24.06
N PRO A 52 1.20 -1.11 24.50
CA PRO A 52 0.64 -2.38 24.01
C PRO A 52 -0.83 -2.58 24.36
N ASP A 53 -1.26 -2.18 25.54
CA ASP A 53 -2.66 -2.32 25.98
C ASP A 53 -3.55 -1.35 25.25
N THR A 54 -3.08 -0.13 25.07
CA THR A 54 -3.79 0.90 24.31
C THR A 54 -3.90 0.50 22.83
N ALA A 55 -2.84 -0.05 22.25
CA ALA A 55 -2.88 -0.55 20.87
C ALA A 55 -3.92 -1.67 20.69
N ARG A 56 -4.04 -2.60 21.63
CA ARG A 56 -5.09 -3.64 21.60
C ARG A 56 -6.49 -3.06 21.67
N ARG A 57 -6.71 -2.02 22.49
CA ARG A 57 -8.00 -1.34 22.60
C ARG A 57 -8.35 -0.59 21.32
N ILE A 58 -7.39 0.12 20.73
CA ILE A 58 -7.55 0.78 19.43
C ILE A 58 -7.88 -0.25 18.36
N ARG A 59 -7.16 -1.37 18.32
CA ARG A 59 -7.40 -2.44 17.37
C ARG A 59 -8.82 -3.03 17.51
N ALA A 60 -9.24 -3.32 18.73
CA ALA A 60 -10.57 -3.85 19.00
C ALA A 60 -11.67 -2.88 18.55
N TRP A 61 -11.46 -1.59 18.80
CA TRP A 61 -12.39 -0.55 18.35
C TRP A 61 -12.47 -0.48 16.82
N ILE A 62 -11.33 -0.58 16.13
CA ILE A 62 -11.27 -0.62 14.66
C ILE A 62 -12.03 -1.84 14.12
N ASP A 63 -11.79 -3.03 14.68
CA ASP A 63 -12.44 -4.27 14.25
C ASP A 63 -13.96 -4.23 14.44
N GLU A 64 -14.44 -3.55 15.49
CA GLU A 64 -15.86 -3.39 15.78
C GLU A 64 -16.55 -2.41 14.83
N HIS A 65 -15.89 -1.28 14.53
CA HIS A 65 -16.51 -0.21 13.75
C HIS A 65 -16.27 -0.33 12.24
N TYR A 66 -15.25 -1.08 11.86
CA TYR A 66 -14.84 -1.29 10.47
C TYR A 66 -14.57 -2.78 10.18
N PRO A 67 -15.58 -3.66 10.29
CA PRO A 67 -15.38 -5.11 10.16
C PRO A 67 -14.92 -5.54 8.76
N ASP A 68 -15.17 -4.73 7.74
CA ASP A 68 -14.82 -5.03 6.34
C ASP A 68 -13.42 -4.54 5.93
N LEU A 69 -12.68 -3.93 6.86
CA LEU A 69 -11.32 -3.49 6.56
C LEU A 69 -10.36 -4.67 6.43
N PRO A 70 -9.29 -4.53 5.62
CA PRO A 70 -8.26 -5.55 5.52
C PRO A 70 -7.64 -5.82 6.88
N GLY A 71 -7.71 -7.06 7.31
CA GLY A 71 -7.20 -7.49 8.61
C GLY A 71 -8.16 -7.30 9.78
N SER A 72 -9.38 -6.74 9.56
CA SER A 72 -10.49 -6.83 10.51
C SER A 72 -11.13 -8.21 10.40
N GLY A 73 -11.24 -8.92 11.52
CA GLY A 73 -12.00 -10.17 11.61
C GLY A 73 -11.33 -11.44 11.12
N ASP A 74 -10.13 -11.40 10.56
CA ASP A 74 -9.54 -12.60 9.93
C ASP A 74 -8.50 -13.31 10.80
N ARG A 75 -8.89 -13.64 12.04
CA ARG A 75 -8.12 -14.62 12.85
C ARG A 75 -8.31 -16.07 12.38
N GLN A 76 -9.15 -16.33 11.34
CA GLN A 76 -9.55 -17.68 10.94
C GLN A 76 -9.55 -17.95 9.44
N ARG A 77 -9.11 -17.05 8.56
CA ARG A 77 -8.87 -17.44 7.17
C ARG A 77 -7.41 -17.81 6.96
N PRO A 78 -7.11 -19.08 6.69
CA PRO A 78 -5.79 -19.50 6.26
C PRO A 78 -5.62 -19.14 4.78
N ASN A 79 -5.57 -17.86 4.47
CA ASN A 79 -5.23 -17.36 3.15
C ASN A 79 -4.14 -16.30 3.30
N THR A 80 -3.09 -16.67 4.02
CA THR A 80 -1.81 -15.99 3.89
C THR A 80 -1.33 -16.35 2.48
N PRO A 81 -1.30 -15.41 1.52
CA PRO A 81 -0.57 -15.67 0.29
C PRO A 81 0.86 -16.02 0.69
N PRO A 82 1.51 -16.96 -0.01
CA PRO A 82 2.91 -17.28 0.26
C PRO A 82 3.69 -15.98 0.29
N GLN A 83 4.59 -15.83 1.27
CA GLN A 83 5.39 -14.60 1.48
C GLN A 83 6.16 -14.15 0.24
N ASP A 84 6.27 -15.01 -0.77
CA ASP A 84 6.97 -14.77 -2.05
C ASP A 84 6.02 -14.60 -3.25
N ALA A 85 4.70 -14.55 -3.06
CA ALA A 85 3.79 -14.30 -4.17
C ALA A 85 3.70 -12.79 -4.45
N PRO A 86 3.96 -12.35 -5.69
CA PRO A 86 3.77 -10.95 -6.05
C PRO A 86 2.29 -10.60 -5.86
N VAL A 87 2.01 -9.66 -4.94
CA VAL A 87 0.67 -9.09 -4.79
C VAL A 87 0.43 -8.22 -6.02
N GLU A 88 -0.28 -8.78 -6.99
CA GLU A 88 -0.72 -8.02 -8.16
C GLU A 88 -1.83 -7.07 -7.68
N VAL A 89 -1.47 -5.83 -7.41
CA VAL A 89 -2.45 -4.76 -7.15
C VAL A 89 -3.20 -4.52 -8.45
N VAL A 90 -4.39 -5.11 -8.58
CA VAL A 90 -5.29 -4.87 -9.71
C VAL A 90 -6.01 -3.54 -9.44
N PRO A 91 -5.68 -2.46 -10.19
CA PRO A 91 -6.40 -1.21 -10.06
C PRO A 91 -7.84 -1.42 -10.54
N GLY A 92 -8.82 -1.27 -9.67
CA GLY A 92 -10.21 -1.23 -10.09
C GLY A 92 -11.10 -2.41 -9.70
N THR A 93 -10.69 -3.33 -8.86
CA THR A 93 -11.65 -4.18 -8.15
C THR A 93 -12.32 -3.32 -7.10
N GLY A 94 -13.39 -2.64 -7.52
CA GLY A 94 -14.15 -1.68 -6.77
C GLY A 94 -14.73 -2.26 -5.48
N GLY A 95 -13.96 -2.10 -4.41
CA GLY A 95 -14.51 -2.00 -3.08
C GLY A 95 -14.69 -0.53 -2.76
N ALA A 96 -15.67 -0.19 -1.95
CA ALA A 96 -15.83 1.14 -1.39
C ALA A 96 -14.44 1.64 -0.93
N ALA A 97 -14.09 2.88 -1.30
CA ALA A 97 -12.83 3.48 -0.87
C ALA A 97 -12.78 3.42 0.66
N TRP A 98 -11.86 2.63 1.19
CA TRP A 98 -11.70 2.53 2.64
C TRP A 98 -11.27 3.88 3.20
N PRO A 99 -11.75 4.25 4.38
CA PRO A 99 -11.34 5.49 5.00
C PRO A 99 -9.82 5.46 5.25
N ASP A 100 -9.20 6.63 5.16
CA ASP A 100 -7.77 6.77 5.43
C ASP A 100 -7.42 6.29 6.84
N PHE A 101 -6.34 5.53 6.96
CA PHE A 101 -5.90 4.96 8.23
C PHE A 101 -5.65 6.02 9.30
N ALA A 102 -5.07 7.17 8.94
CA ALA A 102 -4.83 8.25 9.89
C ALA A 102 -6.14 8.77 10.50
N HIS A 103 -7.18 8.88 9.69
CA HIS A 103 -8.51 9.28 10.16
C HIS A 103 -9.09 8.25 11.14
N VAL A 104 -9.07 6.97 10.76
CA VAL A 104 -9.62 5.89 11.61
C VAL A 104 -8.82 5.76 12.91
N PHE A 105 -7.50 5.84 12.86
CA PHE A 105 -6.65 5.81 14.04
C PHE A 105 -6.95 6.95 15.01
N THR A 106 -7.14 8.18 14.50
CA THR A 106 -7.46 9.34 15.35
C THR A 106 -8.83 9.20 16.00
N GLN A 107 -9.84 8.70 15.29
CA GLN A 107 -11.16 8.40 15.86
C GLN A 107 -11.04 7.32 16.96
N ALA A 108 -10.35 6.23 16.69
CA ALA A 108 -10.12 5.18 17.67
C ALA A 108 -9.38 5.70 18.92
N ALA A 109 -8.39 6.58 18.75
CA ALA A 109 -7.67 7.20 19.86
C ALA A 109 -8.57 8.07 20.75
N ILE A 110 -9.45 8.86 20.16
CA ILE A 110 -10.44 9.67 20.89
C ILE A 110 -11.34 8.75 21.72
N HIS A 111 -11.89 7.70 21.12
CA HIS A 111 -12.85 6.81 21.78
C HIS A 111 -12.23 5.88 22.83
N THR A 112 -10.97 5.49 22.67
CA THR A 112 -10.33 4.52 23.55
C THR A 112 -9.58 5.14 24.73
N VAL A 113 -8.93 6.29 24.51
CA VAL A 113 -8.10 6.96 25.54
C VAL A 113 -8.38 8.46 25.67
N GLY A 114 -9.35 9.00 24.92
CA GLY A 114 -9.68 10.43 24.92
C GLY A 114 -8.61 11.33 24.30
N ALA A 115 -7.65 10.73 23.58
CA ALA A 115 -6.54 11.48 22.98
C ALA A 115 -6.99 12.17 21.70
N GLN A 116 -6.92 13.50 21.68
CA GLN A 116 -7.15 14.28 20.47
C GLN A 116 -5.84 14.40 19.70
N ILE A 117 -5.75 13.70 18.58
CA ILE A 117 -4.62 13.76 17.65
C ILE A 117 -5.13 14.33 16.33
N HIS A 118 -4.46 15.35 15.84
CA HIS A 118 -4.75 15.85 14.50
C HIS A 118 -4.21 14.86 13.45
N PRO A 119 -4.99 14.48 12.41
CA PRO A 119 -4.53 13.52 11.39
C PRO A 119 -3.20 13.89 10.73
N GLU A 120 -2.91 15.18 10.61
CA GLU A 120 -1.63 15.68 10.06
C GLU A 120 -0.39 15.25 10.88
N VAL A 121 -0.57 14.94 12.17
CA VAL A 121 0.53 14.41 13.02
C VAL A 121 0.98 13.04 12.51
N LEU A 122 0.08 12.28 11.90
CA LEU A 122 0.36 10.96 11.31
C LEU A 122 0.93 11.05 9.88
N GLY A 123 1.41 12.21 9.51
CA GLY A 123 1.99 12.50 8.21
C GLY A 123 3.32 11.78 7.92
N PRO A 124 3.93 12.07 6.75
CA PRO A 124 5.12 11.38 6.25
C PRO A 124 6.29 11.38 7.23
N ASP A 125 6.47 12.46 7.99
CA ASP A 125 7.57 12.59 8.96
C ASP A 125 7.45 11.58 10.12
N LEU A 126 6.23 11.35 10.62
CA LEU A 126 5.99 10.35 11.64
C LEU A 126 6.17 8.95 11.06
N MET A 127 5.60 8.71 9.87
CA MET A 127 5.73 7.44 9.17
C MET A 127 7.18 7.09 8.87
N ALA A 128 8.04 8.07 8.62
CA ALA A 128 9.47 7.85 8.42
C ALA A 128 10.19 7.33 9.67
N ARG A 129 9.64 7.54 10.88
CA ARG A 129 10.18 7.04 12.15
C ARG A 129 9.80 5.60 12.46
N LEU A 130 8.85 5.02 11.70
CA LEU A 130 8.50 3.62 11.85
C LEU A 130 9.66 2.73 11.44
N THR A 131 9.74 1.55 12.07
CA THR A 131 10.70 0.53 11.67
C THR A 131 10.52 0.16 10.20
N PRO A 132 11.61 -0.10 9.47
CA PRO A 132 11.56 -0.31 8.02
C PRO A 132 10.58 -1.39 7.56
N TYR A 133 10.42 -2.48 8.35
CA TYR A 133 9.52 -3.59 8.00
C TYR A 133 8.02 -3.24 8.11
N LEU A 134 7.67 -2.20 8.89
CA LEU A 134 6.28 -1.67 8.95
C LEU A 134 5.96 -0.71 7.80
N ARG A 135 6.92 -0.42 6.93
CA ARG A 135 6.76 0.48 5.80
C ARG A 135 6.79 -0.32 4.51
N MET A 136 5.78 -0.16 3.69
CA MET A 136 5.78 -0.77 2.36
C MET A 136 6.91 -0.25 1.50
N THR A 137 7.49 -1.14 0.70
CA THR A 137 8.39 -0.81 -0.39
C THR A 137 7.61 -0.92 -1.69
N PHE A 138 7.70 0.09 -2.53
CA PHE A 138 7.10 0.09 -3.86
C PHE A 138 8.16 -0.21 -4.90
N ALA A 139 7.92 -1.17 -5.77
CA ALA A 139 8.77 -1.50 -6.90
C ALA A 139 8.03 -1.16 -8.19
N VAL A 140 8.55 -0.19 -8.93
CA VAL A 140 7.98 0.20 -10.24
C VAL A 140 8.53 -0.74 -11.30
N GLU A 141 7.63 -1.38 -12.04
CA GLU A 141 7.97 -2.41 -13.02
C GLU A 141 7.46 -2.08 -14.42
N GLN A 142 8.27 -2.43 -15.39
CA GLN A 142 7.92 -2.36 -16.81
C GLN A 142 7.91 -3.76 -17.41
N GLN A 143 6.80 -4.12 -18.01
CA GLN A 143 6.71 -5.34 -18.78
C GLN A 143 7.32 -5.12 -20.15
N LEU A 144 8.38 -5.88 -20.45
CA LEU A 144 9.03 -5.85 -21.75
C LEU A 144 8.23 -6.68 -22.78
N PRO A 145 8.38 -6.41 -24.06
CA PRO A 145 7.75 -7.23 -25.07
C PRO A 145 8.24 -8.69 -25.00
N PRO A 146 7.37 -9.66 -25.26
CA PRO A 146 7.75 -11.06 -25.24
C PRO A 146 8.84 -11.36 -26.25
N ALA A 147 9.91 -12.01 -25.84
CA ALA A 147 10.93 -12.50 -26.73
C ALA A 147 10.38 -13.64 -27.61
N LYS A 148 10.80 -13.68 -28.88
CA LYS A 148 10.54 -14.83 -29.74
C LYS A 148 11.49 -15.96 -29.33
N ASN A 149 10.97 -17.16 -29.05
CA ASN A 149 11.84 -18.32 -28.91
C ASN A 149 12.40 -18.77 -30.28
N GLN A 150 13.38 -19.65 -30.28
CA GLN A 150 13.99 -20.20 -31.51
C GLN A 150 13.00 -20.86 -32.47
N ARG A 151 11.79 -21.20 -32.01
CA ARG A 151 10.70 -21.78 -32.82
C ARG A 151 9.67 -20.75 -33.24
N GLY A 152 9.94 -19.44 -33.10
CA GLY A 152 9.04 -18.36 -33.52
C GLY A 152 7.79 -18.17 -32.66
N ARG A 153 7.58 -18.97 -31.61
CA ARG A 153 6.48 -18.81 -30.69
C ARG A 153 6.75 -17.69 -29.69
N ARG A 154 5.81 -16.79 -29.51
CA ARG A 154 5.90 -15.73 -28.49
C ARG A 154 5.50 -16.32 -27.13
N HIS A 155 6.27 -16.03 -26.09
CA HIS A 155 5.81 -16.28 -24.73
C HIS A 155 4.58 -15.40 -24.45
N ALA A 156 3.61 -15.92 -23.69
CA ALA A 156 2.37 -15.21 -23.40
C ALA A 156 2.59 -13.87 -22.67
N ARG A 157 3.65 -13.79 -21.85
CA ARG A 157 4.08 -12.55 -21.16
C ARG A 157 5.59 -12.37 -21.36
N GLY A 158 6.02 -11.12 -21.61
CA GLY A 158 7.44 -10.78 -21.63
C GLY A 158 8.04 -10.70 -20.24
N PRO A 159 9.39 -10.64 -20.13
CA PRO A 159 10.05 -10.45 -18.85
C PRO A 159 9.68 -9.12 -18.21
N VAL A 160 9.67 -9.08 -16.89
CA VAL A 160 9.42 -7.87 -16.10
C VAL A 160 10.76 -7.27 -15.70
N LYS A 161 10.92 -5.97 -15.92
CA LYS A 161 12.08 -5.19 -15.50
C LYS A 161 11.69 -4.22 -14.40
N THR A 162 12.33 -4.30 -13.24
CA THR A 162 12.20 -3.30 -12.18
C THR A 162 12.95 -2.04 -12.59
N LEU A 163 12.25 -0.91 -12.63
CA LEU A 163 12.81 0.40 -12.99
C LEU A 163 13.38 1.13 -11.77
N GLY A 164 12.76 0.93 -10.61
CA GLY A 164 13.22 1.52 -9.37
C GLY A 164 12.36 1.08 -8.20
N THR A 165 12.90 1.25 -7.00
CA THR A 165 12.24 0.94 -5.74
C THR A 165 12.29 2.14 -4.80
N GLY A 166 11.33 2.23 -3.88
CA GLY A 166 11.29 3.28 -2.86
C GLY A 166 10.17 3.05 -1.87
N LYS A 167 10.23 3.78 -0.77
CA LYS A 167 9.20 3.74 0.30
C LYS A 167 8.24 4.94 0.23
N ASP A 168 8.44 5.85 -0.71
CA ASP A 168 7.60 7.00 -0.96
C ASP A 168 7.02 6.90 -2.38
N LEU A 169 5.71 6.62 -2.45
CA LEU A 169 5.00 6.48 -3.72
C LEU A 169 5.00 7.80 -4.52
N ASN A 170 4.83 8.95 -3.85
CA ASN A 170 4.82 10.25 -4.51
C ASN A 170 6.19 10.58 -5.13
N ALA A 171 7.28 10.21 -4.45
CA ALA A 171 8.63 10.39 -5.00
C ALA A 171 8.86 9.52 -6.25
N LEU A 172 8.38 8.28 -6.24
CA LEU A 172 8.42 7.39 -7.40
C LEU A 172 7.56 7.91 -8.55
N GLN A 173 6.36 8.42 -8.26
CA GLN A 173 5.49 9.03 -9.27
C GLN A 173 6.17 10.22 -9.94
N ARG A 174 6.76 11.13 -9.18
CA ARG A 174 7.50 12.27 -9.74
C ARG A 174 8.69 11.83 -10.60
N ARG A 175 9.44 10.81 -10.12
CA ARG A 175 10.62 10.29 -10.85
C ARG A 175 10.24 9.66 -12.18
N PHE A 176 9.15 8.90 -12.22
CA PHE A 176 8.73 8.15 -13.40
C PHE A 176 7.54 8.76 -14.15
N ALA A 177 7.17 10.02 -13.84
CA ALA A 177 6.00 10.67 -14.45
C ALA A 177 6.04 10.68 -15.99
N GLN A 178 7.18 11.05 -16.58
CA GLN A 178 7.33 11.10 -18.03
C GLN A 178 7.30 9.71 -18.68
N GLU A 179 7.93 8.71 -18.04
CA GLU A 179 7.97 7.33 -18.52
C GLU A 179 6.60 6.64 -18.38
N ALA A 180 5.87 6.94 -17.30
CA ALA A 180 4.52 6.45 -17.10
C ALA A 180 3.54 7.03 -18.14
N GLU A 181 3.65 8.31 -18.44
CA GLU A 181 2.81 8.98 -19.42
C GLU A 181 3.07 8.47 -20.84
N SER A 182 4.32 8.30 -21.21
CA SER A 182 4.69 7.76 -22.53
C SER A 182 4.24 6.29 -22.69
N SER A 183 4.37 5.48 -21.64
CA SER A 183 3.88 4.09 -21.63
C SER A 183 2.36 4.01 -21.75
N ALA A 184 1.64 4.90 -21.07
CA ALA A 184 0.19 4.98 -21.15
C ALA A 184 -0.29 5.38 -22.57
N ARG A 185 0.35 6.37 -23.18
CA ARG A 185 0.05 6.80 -24.56
C ARG A 185 0.28 5.69 -25.59
N GLN A 186 1.38 4.94 -25.47
CA GLN A 186 1.66 3.81 -26.36
C GLN A 186 0.60 2.72 -26.26
N MET A 187 0.07 2.48 -25.05
CA MET A 187 -0.96 1.48 -24.86
C MET A 187 -2.30 1.87 -25.48
N VAL A 188 -2.68 3.16 -25.37
CA VAL A 188 -3.89 3.69 -26.02
C VAL A 188 -3.78 3.56 -27.53
N GLN A 189 -2.62 3.92 -28.11
CA GLN A 189 -2.39 3.79 -29.55
C GLN A 189 -2.43 2.33 -30.03
N ARG A 190 -1.89 1.39 -29.26
CA ARG A 190 -1.97 -0.04 -29.59
C ARG A 190 -3.39 -0.57 -29.58
N LYS A 191 -4.19 -0.16 -28.57
CA LYS A 191 -5.62 -0.52 -28.52
C LYS A 191 -6.42 0.08 -29.66
N ALA A 192 -6.16 1.33 -30.02
CA ALA A 192 -6.83 1.99 -31.14
C ALA A 192 -6.51 1.32 -32.49
N ARG A 193 -5.25 0.93 -32.72
CA ARG A 193 -4.86 0.18 -33.93
C ARG A 193 -5.48 -1.21 -33.98
N ALA A 194 -5.59 -1.92 -32.86
CA ALA A 194 -6.22 -3.24 -32.80
C ALA A 194 -7.75 -3.20 -32.99
N ALA A 195 -8.38 -2.07 -32.69
CA ALA A 195 -9.82 -1.85 -32.88
C ALA A 195 -10.19 -1.33 -34.27
N GLY A 196 -9.21 -0.80 -35.01
CA GLY A 196 -9.42 -0.27 -36.38
C GLY A 196 -9.16 -1.27 -37.51
N ASP A 197 -8.79 -2.52 -37.18
CA ASP A 197 -8.43 -3.58 -38.15
C ASP A 197 -9.49 -4.70 -38.20
N GLN A 198 -10.78 -4.33 -37.90
CA GLN A 198 -11.96 -5.20 -38.11
C GLN A 198 -12.92 -4.62 -39.08
#